data_7f1acb8d7c64b6e137cc16bc283c103b
#
_entry.id   7f1acb8d7c64b6e137cc16bc283c103b
#
_cell.length_a   1.000
_cell.length_b   1.000
_cell.length_c   1.000
_cell.angle_alpha   90.00
_cell.angle_beta   90.00
_cell.angle_gamma   90.00
#
_symmetry.space_group_name_H-M   'P 1'
#
loop_
_entity.id
_entity.type
_entity.pdbx_description
1 polymer ?
#
loop_
_entity_poly.entity_id
_entity_poly.type
_entity_poly.pdbx_seq_one_letter_code
_entity_poly.pdbx_strand_id
1 'polypeptide(L)'
;LEVFTHPQAGLQKPLLDADTQRALAGELNAPDPGARAVAVSLLGRLGDGVQTDLIVGALQDADWRVRLAALQALIDQGHPEAAGATITMLEDSAPQVRSLAARSISRLGTDYAESLAAILEDPDPGVRAVAATGVGGIRAQKTLDRMLESDSPADQEAALRALASHPDLTELDLVRFAGHPDRRVRAAAAAALAPLAGSGPAIRSLLDDGSVIVRRASAAALAQRADGPALFMDVLANGSVRATEAALQSLADTGQTGEGLTEWASQEVARAAFLRRHRLALATSDSSATRTVLATLLASRQERLLRWALLATTTPHTADMMTVVGRGLRSADQETRAQAVEALESVGVHAVTRSLIPLLEETGHGALPDSRTSLRELSEDHDEWIRALAVRCITEELIDDLGHLRGLADADQSGLVQSAIARWEVIAVQDTQTLDTVDRVVALQRVPMFAGIDPEDLERIATLFTERRYDAGELIFAWGAEGDEMLIIVEGEVTVSRPQEGAEVPIRTVRSGDYVGELSLLRGQPRAADVTAGPEGVRGLILRGAQLHAILEERPEAAMAMLATLAERLGTDWNR
;
A
#
# COMPACT_ATOMS: atom_id res chain seq x y z
N LEU A 1 -15.00 -8.82 -14.48
CA LEU A 1 -15.82 -8.00 -15.39
C LEU A 1 -14.98 -7.00 -16.23
N GLU A 2 -13.75 -6.68 -15.86
CA GLU A 2 -12.86 -5.77 -16.60
C GLU A 2 -12.17 -6.40 -17.83
N VAL A 3 -12.20 -7.70 -17.97
CA VAL A 3 -11.50 -8.43 -19.06
C VAL A 3 -12.20 -8.28 -20.44
N PHE A 4 -13.41 -7.71 -20.49
CA PHE A 4 -14.19 -7.64 -21.73
C PHE A 4 -14.40 -6.22 -22.29
N THR A 5 -13.68 -5.21 -21.84
CA THR A 5 -13.90 -3.81 -22.25
C THR A 5 -12.86 -3.25 -23.22
N HIS A 6 -11.97 -4.06 -23.81
CA HIS A 6 -11.11 -3.56 -24.88
C HIS A 6 -11.79 -3.70 -26.25
N PRO A 7 -12.02 -2.59 -26.99
CA PRO A 7 -12.43 -2.66 -28.39
C PRO A 7 -11.25 -3.14 -29.21
N GLN A 8 -11.14 -4.44 -29.47
CA GLN A 8 -10.24 -4.93 -30.50
C GLN A 8 -10.83 -4.54 -31.86
N ALA A 9 -10.30 -3.48 -32.45
CA ALA A 9 -10.53 -3.15 -33.84
C ALA A 9 -10.05 -4.32 -34.72
N GLY A 10 -10.98 -5.02 -35.38
CA GLY A 10 -10.66 -5.96 -36.44
C GLY A 10 -11.11 -7.41 -36.30
N LEU A 11 -11.77 -7.81 -35.22
CA LEU A 11 -12.40 -9.13 -35.19
C LEU A 11 -13.73 -9.09 -35.96
N GLN A 12 -13.85 -9.88 -37.05
CA GLN A 12 -15.12 -10.17 -37.70
C GLN A 12 -16.11 -10.64 -36.63
N LYS A 13 -17.31 -10.02 -36.61
CA LYS A 13 -18.38 -10.45 -35.71
C LYS A 13 -18.60 -11.95 -35.89
N PRO A 14 -18.55 -12.76 -34.82
CA PRO A 14 -18.81 -14.18 -34.93
C PRO A 14 -20.27 -14.35 -35.37
N LEU A 15 -20.50 -14.91 -36.57
CA LEU A 15 -21.79 -15.39 -37.00
C LEU A 15 -22.15 -16.61 -36.14
N LEU A 16 -22.93 -16.39 -35.08
CA LEU A 16 -23.49 -17.50 -34.32
C LEU A 16 -24.56 -18.16 -35.17
N ASP A 17 -24.57 -19.48 -35.16
CA ASP A 17 -25.63 -20.23 -35.83
C ASP A 17 -27.03 -19.99 -35.20
N ALA A 18 -28.09 -20.30 -35.95
CA ALA A 18 -29.47 -20.08 -35.52
C ALA A 18 -29.82 -20.88 -34.26
N ASP A 19 -29.11 -21.96 -33.96
CA ASP A 19 -29.37 -22.80 -32.79
C ASP A 19 -28.76 -22.14 -31.53
N THR A 20 -27.60 -21.57 -31.63
CA THR A 20 -26.96 -20.78 -30.55
C THR A 20 -27.78 -19.51 -30.24
N GLN A 21 -28.32 -18.83 -31.29
CA GLN A 21 -29.18 -17.67 -31.09
C GLN A 21 -30.48 -18.05 -30.37
N ARG A 22 -31.10 -19.19 -30.72
CA ARG A 22 -32.30 -19.71 -30.02
C ARG A 22 -32.01 -20.12 -28.58
N ALA A 23 -30.85 -20.72 -28.33
CA ALA A 23 -30.42 -21.06 -26.97
C ALA A 23 -30.24 -19.78 -26.10
N LEU A 24 -29.58 -18.73 -26.62
CA LEU A 24 -29.46 -17.45 -25.92
C LEU A 24 -30.80 -16.77 -25.66
N ALA A 25 -31.74 -16.83 -26.64
CA ALA A 25 -33.11 -16.34 -26.43
C ALA A 25 -33.85 -17.12 -25.34
N GLY A 26 -33.58 -18.41 -25.19
CA GLY A 26 -34.12 -19.23 -24.10
C GLY A 26 -33.59 -18.80 -22.73
N GLU A 27 -32.31 -18.43 -22.65
CA GLU A 27 -31.65 -17.95 -21.42
C GLU A 27 -32.20 -16.62 -20.90
N LEU A 28 -32.93 -15.85 -21.71
CA LEU A 28 -33.63 -14.64 -21.24
C LEU A 28 -34.71 -14.94 -20.20
N ASN A 29 -35.17 -16.18 -20.11
CA ASN A 29 -36.13 -16.63 -19.11
C ASN A 29 -35.50 -17.41 -17.95
N ALA A 30 -34.15 -17.41 -17.86
CA ALA A 30 -33.45 -18.08 -16.78
C ALA A 30 -33.82 -17.51 -15.40
N PRO A 31 -33.95 -18.34 -14.36
CA PRO A 31 -34.25 -17.87 -13.01
C PRO A 31 -33.16 -16.90 -12.46
N ASP A 32 -31.90 -17.12 -12.82
CA ASP A 32 -30.79 -16.28 -12.40
C ASP A 32 -30.72 -14.99 -13.23
N PRO A 33 -30.82 -13.81 -12.59
CA PRO A 33 -30.69 -12.53 -13.27
C PRO A 33 -29.30 -12.33 -13.95
N GLY A 34 -28.26 -12.95 -13.41
CA GLY A 34 -26.92 -12.89 -14.00
C GLY A 34 -26.88 -13.59 -15.36
N ALA A 35 -27.48 -14.78 -15.46
CA ALA A 35 -27.61 -15.51 -16.72
C ALA A 35 -28.42 -14.72 -17.76
N ARG A 36 -29.54 -14.10 -17.35
CA ARG A 36 -30.34 -13.25 -18.24
C ARG A 36 -29.53 -12.03 -18.73
N ALA A 37 -28.82 -11.34 -17.85
CA ALA A 37 -27.99 -10.18 -18.23
C ALA A 37 -26.86 -10.55 -19.21
N VAL A 38 -26.21 -11.70 -19.01
CA VAL A 38 -25.20 -12.21 -19.95
C VAL A 38 -25.79 -12.53 -21.29
N ALA A 39 -26.96 -13.21 -21.32
CA ALA A 39 -27.67 -13.53 -22.55
C ALA A 39 -28.00 -12.27 -23.36
N VAL A 40 -28.57 -11.25 -22.70
CA VAL A 40 -28.83 -9.92 -23.32
C VAL A 40 -27.57 -9.29 -23.88
N SER A 41 -26.48 -9.29 -23.12
CA SER A 41 -25.21 -8.71 -23.56
C SER A 41 -24.62 -9.42 -24.79
N LEU A 42 -24.76 -10.76 -24.84
CA LEU A 42 -24.33 -11.55 -26.00
C LEU A 42 -25.20 -11.30 -27.23
N LEU A 43 -26.53 -11.24 -27.07
CA LEU A 43 -27.44 -10.88 -28.12
C LEU A 43 -27.14 -9.48 -28.68
N GLY A 44 -26.84 -8.52 -27.80
CA GLY A 44 -26.43 -7.18 -28.19
C GLY A 44 -25.18 -7.13 -29.09
N ARG A 45 -24.24 -8.02 -28.87
CA ARG A 45 -23.01 -8.11 -29.67
C ARG A 45 -23.20 -8.72 -31.07
N LEU A 46 -24.25 -9.50 -31.27
CA LEU A 46 -24.54 -10.16 -32.56
C LEU A 46 -24.94 -9.17 -33.67
N GLY A 47 -25.61 -8.09 -33.33
CA GLY A 47 -25.74 -6.91 -34.19
C GLY A 47 -26.61 -7.00 -35.44
N ASP A 48 -27.39 -8.04 -35.64
CA ASP A 48 -28.11 -8.29 -36.91
C ASP A 48 -29.59 -7.91 -36.91
N GLY A 49 -30.06 -7.10 -35.96
CA GLY A 49 -31.45 -6.63 -35.92
C GLY A 49 -32.54 -7.72 -35.66
N VAL A 50 -32.15 -8.99 -35.74
CA VAL A 50 -33.09 -10.15 -35.71
C VAL A 50 -33.70 -10.40 -34.32
N GLN A 51 -33.12 -9.84 -33.26
CA GLN A 51 -33.61 -10.06 -31.88
C GLN A 51 -33.72 -8.77 -31.05
N THR A 52 -33.82 -7.63 -31.71
CA THR A 52 -33.97 -6.33 -31.03
C THR A 52 -35.18 -6.29 -30.11
N ASP A 53 -36.31 -6.90 -30.53
CA ASP A 53 -37.53 -6.96 -29.73
C ASP A 53 -37.30 -7.66 -28.37
N LEU A 54 -36.40 -8.68 -28.34
CA LEU A 54 -36.04 -9.38 -27.11
C LEU A 54 -35.20 -8.49 -26.18
N ILE A 55 -34.27 -7.70 -26.76
CA ILE A 55 -33.46 -6.76 -26.00
C ILE A 55 -34.34 -5.61 -25.47
N VAL A 56 -35.25 -5.09 -26.29
CA VAL A 56 -36.22 -4.07 -25.88
C VAL A 56 -37.14 -4.63 -24.77
N GLY A 57 -37.59 -5.88 -24.89
CA GLY A 57 -38.35 -6.55 -23.83
C GLY A 57 -37.58 -6.66 -22.51
N ALA A 58 -36.30 -6.90 -22.57
CA ALA A 58 -35.42 -6.99 -21.39
C ALA A 58 -35.23 -5.66 -20.62
N LEU A 59 -35.62 -4.52 -21.21
CA LEU A 59 -35.68 -3.22 -20.48
C LEU A 59 -36.76 -3.21 -19.40
N GLN A 60 -37.72 -4.16 -19.42
CA GLN A 60 -38.76 -4.31 -18.41
C GLN A 60 -38.46 -5.42 -17.39
N ASP A 61 -37.25 -6.00 -17.40
CA ASP A 61 -36.88 -7.05 -16.45
C ASP A 61 -36.96 -6.55 -15.01
N ALA A 62 -37.33 -7.42 -14.10
CA ALA A 62 -37.42 -7.10 -12.67
C ALA A 62 -36.07 -6.73 -12.08
N ASP A 63 -34.99 -7.33 -12.59
CA ASP A 63 -33.61 -7.09 -12.11
C ASP A 63 -32.93 -5.97 -12.92
N TRP A 64 -32.38 -4.99 -12.21
CA TRP A 64 -31.73 -3.84 -12.82
C TRP A 64 -30.51 -4.19 -13.68
N ARG A 65 -29.79 -5.29 -13.39
CA ARG A 65 -28.61 -5.74 -14.17
C ARG A 65 -29.02 -6.15 -15.58
N VAL A 66 -30.19 -6.76 -15.71
CA VAL A 66 -30.72 -7.15 -17.00
C VAL A 66 -31.16 -5.91 -17.78
N ARG A 67 -31.86 -4.96 -17.13
CA ARG A 67 -32.28 -3.70 -17.75
C ARG A 67 -31.04 -2.87 -18.17
N LEU A 68 -29.99 -2.83 -17.33
CA LEU A 68 -28.73 -2.18 -17.66
C LEU A 68 -28.07 -2.79 -18.89
N ALA A 69 -27.99 -4.14 -18.95
CA ALA A 69 -27.43 -4.86 -20.09
C ALA A 69 -28.23 -4.60 -21.37
N ALA A 70 -29.57 -4.55 -21.28
CA ALA A 70 -30.44 -4.26 -22.41
C ALA A 70 -30.25 -2.85 -22.96
N LEU A 71 -30.19 -1.85 -22.07
CA LEU A 71 -29.93 -0.47 -22.45
C LEU A 71 -28.56 -0.33 -23.12
N GLN A 72 -27.51 -0.93 -22.54
CA GLN A 72 -26.16 -0.93 -23.11
C GLN A 72 -26.15 -1.58 -24.50
N ALA A 73 -26.81 -2.72 -24.67
CA ALA A 73 -26.89 -3.43 -25.95
C ALA A 73 -27.55 -2.59 -27.05
N LEU A 74 -28.64 -1.90 -26.76
CA LEU A 74 -29.33 -1.01 -27.70
C LEU A 74 -28.44 0.19 -28.10
N ILE A 75 -27.73 0.75 -27.16
CA ILE A 75 -26.79 1.86 -27.39
C ILE A 75 -25.65 1.40 -28.30
N ASP A 76 -25.02 0.26 -27.99
CA ASP A 76 -23.87 -0.27 -28.74
C ASP A 76 -24.25 -0.67 -30.18
N GLN A 77 -25.50 -1.08 -30.39
CA GLN A 77 -26.03 -1.37 -31.73
C GLN A 77 -26.36 -0.11 -32.53
N GLY A 78 -26.50 1.06 -31.89
CA GLY A 78 -26.96 2.28 -32.55
C GLY A 78 -28.40 2.15 -33.05
N HIS A 79 -29.26 1.38 -32.34
CA HIS A 79 -30.61 1.10 -32.77
C HIS A 79 -31.49 2.37 -32.74
N PRO A 80 -32.37 2.58 -33.73
CA PRO A 80 -33.25 3.78 -33.77
C PRO A 80 -34.10 4.00 -32.52
N GLU A 81 -34.52 2.93 -31.85
CA GLU A 81 -35.29 2.99 -30.61
C GLU A 81 -34.44 3.27 -29.37
N ALA A 82 -33.09 3.22 -29.48
CA ALA A 82 -32.20 3.44 -28.35
C ALA A 82 -32.43 4.81 -27.70
N ALA A 83 -32.65 5.87 -28.47
CA ALA A 83 -32.87 7.21 -27.92
C ALA A 83 -34.14 7.27 -27.05
N GLY A 84 -35.27 6.72 -27.55
CA GLY A 84 -36.54 6.65 -26.80
C GLY A 84 -36.44 5.79 -25.53
N ALA A 85 -35.83 4.61 -25.67
CA ALA A 85 -35.55 3.73 -24.53
C ALA A 85 -34.68 4.41 -23.47
N THR A 86 -33.63 5.10 -23.91
CA THR A 86 -32.70 5.80 -22.99
C THR A 86 -33.42 6.90 -22.20
N ILE A 87 -34.28 7.69 -22.84
CA ILE A 87 -35.09 8.71 -22.15
C ILE A 87 -35.98 8.08 -21.08
N THR A 88 -36.68 6.98 -21.41
CA THR A 88 -37.52 6.28 -20.45
C THR A 88 -36.72 5.73 -19.26
N MET A 89 -35.49 5.27 -19.49
CA MET A 89 -34.63 4.74 -18.45
C MET A 89 -34.00 5.82 -17.53
N LEU A 90 -34.21 7.10 -17.80
CA LEU A 90 -33.86 8.18 -16.84
C LEU A 90 -34.73 8.12 -15.57
N GLU A 91 -35.90 7.46 -15.62
CA GLU A 91 -36.80 7.28 -14.48
C GLU A 91 -36.69 5.88 -13.84
N ASP A 92 -35.68 5.08 -14.24
CA ASP A 92 -35.50 3.74 -13.68
C ASP A 92 -35.28 3.77 -12.16
N SER A 93 -35.78 2.77 -11.47
CA SER A 93 -35.63 2.63 -10.02
C SER A 93 -34.16 2.52 -9.58
N ALA A 94 -33.28 1.95 -10.41
CA ALA A 94 -31.89 1.72 -10.12
C ALA A 94 -31.00 2.89 -10.62
N PRO A 95 -30.17 3.51 -9.76
CA PRO A 95 -29.31 4.63 -10.14
C PRO A 95 -28.27 4.26 -11.20
N GLN A 96 -27.85 2.99 -11.27
CA GLN A 96 -26.93 2.50 -12.30
C GLN A 96 -27.53 2.61 -13.71
N VAL A 97 -28.82 2.27 -13.85
CA VAL A 97 -29.55 2.37 -15.12
C VAL A 97 -29.76 3.85 -15.48
N ARG A 98 -30.21 4.68 -14.53
CA ARG A 98 -30.37 6.12 -14.74
C ARG A 98 -29.05 6.81 -15.14
N SER A 99 -27.93 6.44 -14.49
CA SER A 99 -26.61 6.98 -14.81
C SER A 99 -26.14 6.60 -16.22
N LEU A 100 -26.36 5.35 -16.66
CA LEU A 100 -26.07 4.93 -18.03
C LEU A 100 -26.94 5.70 -19.02
N ALA A 101 -28.24 5.84 -18.75
CA ALA A 101 -29.18 6.58 -19.57
C ALA A 101 -28.73 8.06 -19.73
N ALA A 102 -28.42 8.73 -18.62
CA ALA A 102 -27.94 10.12 -18.63
C ALA A 102 -26.66 10.30 -19.45
N ARG A 103 -25.67 9.40 -19.26
CA ARG A 103 -24.41 9.41 -20.02
C ARG A 103 -24.63 9.20 -21.52
N SER A 104 -25.55 8.36 -21.86
CA SER A 104 -25.82 8.04 -23.26
C SER A 104 -26.56 9.19 -23.96
N ILE A 105 -27.51 9.81 -23.28
CA ILE A 105 -28.21 11.00 -23.80
C ILE A 105 -27.25 12.18 -24.00
N SER A 106 -26.33 12.40 -23.09
CA SER A 106 -25.33 13.46 -23.21
C SER A 106 -24.48 13.36 -24.49
N ARG A 107 -24.34 12.16 -25.05
CA ARG A 107 -23.62 11.92 -26.33
C ARG A 107 -24.49 12.12 -27.57
N LEU A 108 -25.81 12.12 -27.43
CA LEU A 108 -26.73 12.29 -28.56
C LEU A 108 -26.92 13.75 -28.97
N GLY A 109 -26.45 14.71 -28.15
CA GLY A 109 -26.45 16.12 -28.48
C GLY A 109 -27.39 16.98 -27.63
N THR A 110 -27.44 18.28 -27.95
CA THR A 110 -28.14 19.31 -27.16
C THR A 110 -29.68 19.21 -27.16
N ASP A 111 -30.25 18.48 -28.12
CA ASP A 111 -31.71 18.34 -28.25
C ASP A 111 -32.36 17.66 -27.03
N TYR A 112 -31.57 16.94 -26.23
CA TYR A 112 -32.01 16.22 -25.04
C TYR A 112 -31.61 16.89 -23.71
N ALA A 113 -31.10 18.12 -23.76
CA ALA A 113 -30.64 18.84 -22.56
C ALA A 113 -31.75 19.03 -21.51
N GLU A 114 -33.01 19.21 -21.93
CA GLU A 114 -34.13 19.37 -20.98
C GLU A 114 -34.44 18.05 -20.26
N SER A 115 -34.31 16.88 -20.92
CA SER A 115 -34.46 15.59 -20.27
C SER A 115 -33.38 15.35 -19.20
N LEU A 116 -32.15 15.77 -19.46
CA LEU A 116 -31.07 15.74 -18.47
C LEU A 116 -31.28 16.77 -17.35
N ALA A 117 -31.83 17.94 -17.68
CA ALA A 117 -32.11 18.97 -16.68
C ALA A 117 -33.13 18.50 -15.64
N ALA A 118 -34.06 17.61 -16.01
CA ALA A 118 -35.05 17.07 -15.09
C ALA A 118 -34.44 16.19 -13.98
N ILE A 119 -33.27 15.60 -14.21
CA ILE A 119 -32.57 14.71 -13.24
C ILE A 119 -31.35 15.37 -12.57
N LEU A 120 -31.22 16.71 -12.66
CA LEU A 120 -30.18 17.45 -11.91
C LEU A 120 -30.38 17.39 -10.39
N GLU A 121 -31.58 17.05 -9.93
CA GLU A 121 -31.94 16.88 -8.52
C GLU A 121 -32.15 15.40 -8.16
N ASP A 122 -31.61 14.45 -8.95
CA ASP A 122 -31.71 13.02 -8.67
C ASP A 122 -31.19 12.68 -7.26
N PRO A 123 -31.83 11.75 -6.53
CA PRO A 123 -31.36 11.33 -5.20
C PRO A 123 -29.92 10.76 -5.22
N ASP A 124 -29.49 10.14 -6.32
CA ASP A 124 -28.14 9.59 -6.46
C ASP A 124 -27.14 10.65 -6.93
N PRO A 125 -26.04 10.90 -6.21
CA PRO A 125 -25.05 11.91 -6.58
C PRO A 125 -24.34 11.63 -7.91
N GLY A 126 -24.13 10.37 -8.26
CA GLY A 126 -23.51 9.98 -9.53
C GLY A 126 -24.40 10.34 -10.72
N VAL A 127 -25.73 10.15 -10.57
CA VAL A 127 -26.70 10.54 -11.61
C VAL A 127 -26.74 12.05 -11.78
N ARG A 128 -26.79 12.84 -10.69
CA ARG A 128 -26.73 14.31 -10.76
C ARG A 128 -25.48 14.82 -11.47
N ALA A 129 -24.32 14.27 -11.11
CA ALA A 129 -23.04 14.66 -11.70
C ALA A 129 -22.98 14.37 -13.21
N VAL A 130 -23.43 13.20 -13.64
CA VAL A 130 -23.51 12.84 -15.07
C VAL A 130 -24.51 13.71 -15.81
N ALA A 131 -25.67 13.98 -15.24
CA ALA A 131 -26.67 14.87 -15.83
C ALA A 131 -26.13 16.31 -16.00
N ALA A 132 -25.42 16.81 -14.99
CA ALA A 132 -24.79 18.14 -15.03
C ALA A 132 -23.80 18.23 -16.19
N THR A 133 -22.90 17.24 -16.36
CA THR A 133 -21.94 17.24 -17.49
C THR A 133 -22.64 17.20 -18.84
N GLY A 134 -23.75 16.50 -18.94
CA GLY A 134 -24.54 16.40 -20.18
C GLY A 134 -25.31 17.69 -20.50
N VAL A 135 -25.83 18.40 -19.49
CA VAL A 135 -26.53 19.67 -19.67
C VAL A 135 -25.56 20.81 -20.03
N GLY A 136 -24.39 20.85 -19.40
CA GLY A 136 -23.39 21.89 -19.59
C GLY A 136 -23.84 23.28 -19.10
N GLY A 137 -22.97 24.25 -19.29
CA GLY A 137 -23.24 25.67 -19.00
C GLY A 137 -23.56 25.99 -17.52
N ILE A 138 -24.25 27.10 -17.29
CA ILE A 138 -24.51 27.63 -15.93
C ILE A 138 -25.33 26.68 -15.04
N ARG A 139 -26.25 25.90 -15.60
CA ARG A 139 -27.03 24.92 -14.81
C ARG A 139 -26.12 23.80 -14.25
N ALA A 140 -25.24 23.29 -15.10
CA ALA A 140 -24.25 22.29 -14.72
C ALA A 140 -23.32 22.83 -13.62
N GLN A 141 -22.74 24.01 -13.83
CA GLN A 141 -21.87 24.68 -12.87
C GLN A 141 -22.55 24.79 -11.51
N LYS A 142 -23.75 25.35 -11.44
CA LYS A 142 -24.50 25.51 -10.18
C LYS A 142 -24.76 24.18 -9.47
N THR A 143 -25.04 23.11 -10.21
CA THR A 143 -25.28 21.79 -9.61
C THR A 143 -23.97 21.22 -9.06
N LEU A 144 -22.89 21.25 -9.84
CA LEU A 144 -21.59 20.71 -9.41
C LEU A 144 -21.01 21.52 -8.23
N ASP A 145 -21.10 22.85 -8.27
CA ASP A 145 -20.64 23.72 -7.18
C ASP A 145 -21.41 23.43 -5.88
N ARG A 146 -22.75 23.26 -5.95
CA ARG A 146 -23.57 22.86 -4.80
C ARG A 146 -23.15 21.49 -4.25
N MET A 147 -22.84 20.53 -5.13
CA MET A 147 -22.36 19.21 -4.71
C MET A 147 -20.97 19.29 -4.07
N LEU A 148 -20.08 20.15 -4.55
CA LEU A 148 -18.75 20.38 -3.95
C LEU A 148 -18.83 21.10 -2.58
N GLU A 149 -19.85 21.93 -2.37
CA GLU A 149 -20.09 22.66 -1.11
C GLU A 149 -20.93 21.84 -0.11
N SER A 150 -21.46 20.70 -0.51
CA SER A 150 -22.21 19.79 0.34
C SER A 150 -21.31 19.17 1.41
N ASP A 151 -21.89 18.87 2.60
CA ASP A 151 -21.22 18.08 3.65
C ASP A 151 -21.15 16.58 3.32
N SER A 152 -21.75 16.15 2.22
CA SER A 152 -21.76 14.75 1.78
C SER A 152 -20.50 14.38 0.99
N PRO A 153 -19.64 13.49 1.50
CA PRO A 153 -18.47 13.02 0.75
C PRO A 153 -18.84 12.35 -0.58
N ALA A 154 -20.04 11.76 -0.67
CA ALA A 154 -20.53 11.13 -1.90
C ALA A 154 -20.86 12.18 -2.98
N ASP A 155 -21.42 13.32 -2.60
CA ASP A 155 -21.68 14.42 -3.52
C ASP A 155 -20.36 15.03 -4.04
N GLN A 156 -19.45 15.29 -3.13
CA GLN A 156 -18.13 15.84 -3.46
C GLN A 156 -17.34 14.91 -4.38
N GLU A 157 -17.31 13.60 -4.06
CA GLU A 157 -16.66 12.58 -4.90
C GLU A 157 -17.26 12.56 -6.31
N ALA A 158 -18.59 12.55 -6.43
CA ALA A 158 -19.28 12.49 -7.72
C ALA A 158 -19.03 13.75 -8.57
N ALA A 159 -19.08 14.93 -7.95
CA ALA A 159 -18.76 16.21 -8.62
C ALA A 159 -17.31 16.26 -9.10
N LEU A 160 -16.34 15.89 -8.26
CA LEU A 160 -14.92 15.84 -8.62
C LEU A 160 -14.65 14.88 -9.77
N ARG A 161 -15.29 13.70 -9.76
CA ARG A 161 -15.17 12.75 -10.88
C ARG A 161 -15.72 13.31 -12.20
N ALA A 162 -16.82 14.03 -12.15
CA ALA A 162 -17.37 14.70 -13.32
C ALA A 162 -16.42 15.78 -13.85
N LEU A 163 -15.85 16.59 -12.97
CA LEU A 163 -14.92 17.66 -13.28
C LEU A 163 -13.57 17.18 -13.82
N ALA A 164 -13.16 15.94 -13.55
CA ALA A 164 -11.96 15.36 -14.15
C ALA A 164 -11.98 15.38 -15.69
N SER A 165 -13.17 15.26 -16.30
CA SER A 165 -13.35 15.33 -17.76
C SER A 165 -13.89 16.69 -18.24
N HIS A 166 -14.40 17.50 -17.32
CA HIS A 166 -15.08 18.78 -17.61
C HIS A 166 -14.63 19.87 -16.64
N PRO A 167 -13.33 20.23 -16.61
CA PRO A 167 -12.77 21.15 -15.61
C PRO A 167 -13.36 22.57 -15.71
N ASP A 168 -13.83 22.96 -16.88
CA ASP A 168 -14.41 24.29 -17.12
C ASP A 168 -15.81 24.49 -16.49
N LEU A 169 -16.40 23.43 -15.90
CA LEU A 169 -17.71 23.48 -15.25
C LEU A 169 -17.66 23.95 -13.79
N THR A 170 -16.52 24.42 -13.31
CA THR A 170 -16.39 25.04 -11.99
C THR A 170 -15.34 26.14 -12.00
N GLU A 171 -15.53 27.16 -11.17
CA GLU A 171 -14.53 28.18 -10.86
C GLU A 171 -13.95 27.98 -9.44
N LEU A 172 -14.43 26.98 -8.70
CA LEU A 172 -13.98 26.71 -7.35
C LEU A 172 -12.56 26.12 -7.34
N ASP A 173 -11.81 26.46 -6.29
CA ASP A 173 -10.51 25.87 -6.04
C ASP A 173 -10.66 24.40 -5.60
N LEU A 174 -10.26 23.50 -6.48
CA LEU A 174 -10.30 22.06 -6.23
C LEU A 174 -9.14 21.54 -5.37
N VAL A 175 -8.07 22.32 -5.20
CA VAL A 175 -6.88 21.91 -4.42
C VAL A 175 -7.26 21.63 -2.96
N ARG A 176 -8.25 22.34 -2.41
CA ARG A 176 -8.74 22.10 -1.03
C ARG A 176 -9.15 20.65 -0.76
N PHE A 177 -9.63 19.93 -1.76
CA PHE A 177 -10.05 18.54 -1.63
C PHE A 177 -8.90 17.54 -1.55
N ALA A 178 -7.67 17.94 -1.84
CA ALA A 178 -6.48 17.11 -1.63
C ALA A 178 -6.25 16.80 -0.14
N GLY A 179 -6.70 17.68 0.78
CA GLY A 179 -6.64 17.45 2.23
C GLY A 179 -7.92 16.88 2.85
N HIS A 180 -8.88 16.39 2.06
CA HIS A 180 -10.18 15.95 2.56
C HIS A 180 -10.06 14.70 3.44
N PRO A 181 -10.82 14.54 4.56
CA PRO A 181 -10.75 13.37 5.43
C PRO A 181 -11.12 12.06 4.72
N ASP A 182 -12.12 12.06 3.83
CA ASP A 182 -12.50 10.87 3.06
C ASP A 182 -11.51 10.62 1.91
N ARG A 183 -10.90 9.43 1.90
CA ARG A 183 -9.93 8.99 0.86
C ARG A 183 -10.52 8.95 -0.56
N ARG A 184 -11.83 8.72 -0.70
CA ARG A 184 -12.47 8.68 -2.02
C ARG A 184 -12.57 10.06 -2.63
N VAL A 185 -12.85 11.07 -1.80
CA VAL A 185 -12.84 12.47 -2.21
C VAL A 185 -11.42 12.90 -2.59
N ARG A 186 -10.38 12.56 -1.80
CA ARG A 186 -8.99 12.86 -2.17
C ARG A 186 -8.57 12.19 -3.49
N ALA A 187 -8.96 10.93 -3.71
CA ALA A 187 -8.67 10.24 -4.97
C ALA A 187 -9.38 10.88 -6.17
N ALA A 188 -10.64 11.29 -6.02
CA ALA A 188 -11.39 12.02 -7.05
C ALA A 188 -10.79 13.41 -7.30
N ALA A 189 -10.31 14.08 -6.25
CA ALA A 189 -9.62 15.37 -6.37
C ALA A 189 -8.35 15.25 -7.21
N ALA A 190 -7.54 14.21 -7.02
CA ALA A 190 -6.36 13.97 -7.84
C ALA A 190 -6.71 13.92 -9.34
N ALA A 191 -7.77 13.18 -9.70
CA ALA A 191 -8.24 13.10 -11.09
C ALA A 191 -8.77 14.45 -11.61
N ALA A 192 -9.55 15.18 -10.80
CA ALA A 192 -10.08 16.48 -11.18
C ALA A 192 -8.99 17.54 -11.35
N LEU A 193 -7.90 17.44 -10.61
CA LEU A 193 -6.74 18.32 -10.70
C LEU A 193 -5.85 18.04 -11.92
N ALA A 194 -5.90 16.84 -12.50
CA ALA A 194 -5.02 16.43 -13.60
C ALA A 194 -5.00 17.42 -14.79
N PRO A 195 -6.15 17.90 -15.31
CA PRO A 195 -6.17 18.83 -16.44
C PRO A 195 -5.82 20.29 -16.06
N LEU A 196 -5.80 20.64 -14.76
CA LEU A 196 -5.64 22.01 -14.33
C LEU A 196 -4.18 22.46 -14.33
N ALA A 197 -3.93 23.65 -14.86
CA ALA A 197 -2.59 24.23 -14.81
C ALA A 197 -2.20 24.56 -13.35
N GLY A 198 -0.92 24.34 -13.02
CA GLY A 198 -0.39 24.65 -11.68
C GLY A 198 -0.76 23.67 -10.57
N SER A 199 -1.60 22.66 -10.83
CA SER A 199 -2.04 21.68 -9.83
C SER A 199 -1.00 20.53 -9.58
N GLY A 200 0.04 20.43 -10.41
CA GLY A 200 1.05 19.40 -10.31
C GLY A 200 1.61 19.18 -8.89
N PRO A 201 2.02 20.22 -8.15
CA PRO A 201 2.49 20.08 -6.77
C PRO A 201 1.47 19.48 -5.81
N ALA A 202 0.18 19.84 -5.94
CA ALA A 202 -0.89 19.26 -5.12
C ALA A 202 -1.10 17.77 -5.41
N ILE A 203 -1.09 17.39 -6.70
CA ILE A 203 -1.20 15.97 -7.07
C ILE A 203 0.04 15.19 -6.60
N ARG A 204 1.24 15.79 -6.74
CA ARG A 204 2.48 15.20 -6.26
C ARG A 204 2.44 14.91 -4.75
N SER A 205 1.89 15.81 -3.94
CA SER A 205 1.78 15.58 -2.50
C SER A 205 0.87 14.40 -2.16
N LEU A 206 -0.15 14.11 -2.97
CA LEU A 206 -1.04 12.97 -2.81
C LEU A 206 -0.38 11.61 -3.14
N LEU A 207 0.79 11.58 -3.79
CA LEU A 207 1.56 10.34 -3.94
C LEU A 207 2.05 9.78 -2.61
N ASP A 208 2.13 10.60 -1.58
CA ASP A 208 2.52 10.20 -0.22
C ASP A 208 1.33 9.91 0.70
N ASP A 209 0.11 9.93 0.18
CA ASP A 209 -1.11 9.64 0.95
C ASP A 209 -1.06 8.25 1.60
N GLY A 210 -1.61 8.13 2.81
CA GLY A 210 -1.74 6.86 3.52
C GLY A 210 -2.54 5.80 2.74
N SER A 211 -3.50 6.22 1.90
CA SER A 211 -4.37 5.34 1.12
C SER A 211 -3.77 4.97 -0.25
N VAL A 212 -3.63 3.67 -0.51
CA VAL A 212 -3.20 3.15 -1.83
C VAL A 212 -4.11 3.65 -2.97
N ILE A 213 -5.42 3.82 -2.70
CA ILE A 213 -6.38 4.30 -3.71
C ILE A 213 -6.03 5.73 -4.13
N VAL A 214 -5.69 6.59 -3.17
CA VAL A 214 -5.30 7.98 -3.43
C VAL A 214 -3.98 8.04 -4.19
N ARG A 215 -2.97 7.29 -3.74
CA ARG A 215 -1.66 7.24 -4.41
C ARG A 215 -1.77 6.79 -5.87
N ARG A 216 -2.57 5.74 -6.15
CA ARG A 216 -2.81 5.26 -7.52
C ARG A 216 -3.53 6.30 -8.38
N ALA A 217 -4.57 6.95 -7.84
CA ALA A 217 -5.29 8.00 -8.55
C ALA A 217 -4.37 9.18 -8.88
N SER A 218 -3.52 9.58 -7.93
CA SER A 218 -2.56 10.67 -8.10
C SER A 218 -1.48 10.34 -9.14
N ALA A 219 -0.95 9.13 -9.10
CA ALA A 219 0.03 8.67 -10.09
C ALA A 219 -0.57 8.63 -11.51
N ALA A 220 -1.80 8.11 -11.65
CA ALA A 220 -2.53 8.13 -12.92
C ALA A 220 -2.82 9.56 -13.40
N ALA A 221 -3.15 10.48 -12.49
CA ALA A 221 -3.35 11.89 -12.80
C ALA A 221 -2.07 12.57 -13.30
N LEU A 222 -0.92 12.32 -12.65
CA LEU A 222 0.38 12.84 -13.09
C LEU A 222 0.78 12.28 -14.46
N ALA A 223 0.53 10.98 -14.71
CA ALA A 223 0.88 10.34 -15.99
C ALA A 223 0.16 10.98 -17.20
N GLN A 224 -0.99 11.62 -16.98
CA GLN A 224 -1.76 12.30 -18.04
C GLN A 224 -1.29 13.73 -18.31
N ARG A 225 -0.40 14.28 -17.48
CA ARG A 225 0.05 15.67 -17.57
C ARG A 225 1.29 15.81 -18.45
N ALA A 226 1.41 16.94 -19.12
CA ALA A 226 2.60 17.27 -19.89
C ALA A 226 3.86 17.44 -19.02
N ASP A 227 3.72 17.93 -17.78
CA ASP A 227 4.79 18.07 -16.80
C ASP A 227 4.98 16.80 -15.95
N GLY A 228 4.16 15.77 -16.15
CA GLY A 228 4.17 14.52 -15.40
C GLY A 228 5.52 13.83 -15.34
N PRO A 229 6.25 13.63 -16.45
CA PRO A 229 7.58 13.01 -16.42
C PRO A 229 8.57 13.75 -15.52
N ALA A 230 8.59 15.08 -15.54
CA ALA A 230 9.46 15.87 -14.68
C ALA A 230 9.08 15.74 -13.18
N LEU A 231 7.77 15.69 -12.89
CA LEU A 231 7.27 15.50 -11.53
C LEU A 231 7.57 14.09 -11.01
N PHE A 232 7.49 13.06 -11.85
CA PHE A 232 7.91 11.71 -11.47
C PHE A 232 9.41 11.66 -11.16
N MET A 233 10.26 12.25 -12.00
CA MET A 233 11.71 12.30 -11.74
C MET A 233 12.04 13.04 -10.43
N ASP A 234 11.31 14.13 -10.13
CA ASP A 234 11.45 14.80 -8.83
C ASP A 234 11.00 13.90 -7.66
N VAL A 235 9.93 13.12 -7.82
CA VAL A 235 9.51 12.13 -6.81
C VAL A 235 10.55 11.03 -6.62
N LEU A 236 11.14 10.52 -7.71
CA LEU A 236 12.19 9.50 -7.63
C LEU A 236 13.46 10.03 -6.93
N ALA A 237 13.77 11.31 -7.08
CA ALA A 237 14.92 11.95 -6.45
C ALA A 237 14.69 12.33 -4.98
N ASN A 238 13.48 12.79 -4.63
CA ASN A 238 13.21 13.49 -3.36
C ASN A 238 11.95 12.99 -2.64
N GLY A 239 11.26 11.98 -3.17
CA GLY A 239 10.00 11.47 -2.61
C GLY A 239 10.21 10.47 -1.47
N SER A 240 9.13 10.23 -0.72
CA SER A 240 9.09 9.12 0.23
C SER A 240 9.07 7.77 -0.48
N VAL A 241 9.31 6.71 0.26
CA VAL A 241 9.21 5.32 -0.22
C VAL A 241 7.84 5.07 -0.89
N ARG A 242 6.76 5.53 -0.28
CA ARG A 242 5.39 5.35 -0.79
C ARG A 242 5.16 6.10 -2.10
N ALA A 243 5.63 7.33 -2.17
CA ALA A 243 5.52 8.16 -3.37
C ALA A 243 6.34 7.56 -4.52
N THR A 244 7.57 7.13 -4.25
CA THR A 244 8.46 6.47 -5.22
C THR A 244 7.83 5.18 -5.77
N GLU A 245 7.28 4.32 -4.91
CA GLU A 245 6.60 3.10 -5.35
C GLU A 245 5.37 3.39 -6.23
N ALA A 246 4.56 4.39 -5.87
CA ALA A 246 3.40 4.79 -6.66
C ALA A 246 3.82 5.37 -8.02
N ALA A 247 4.87 6.17 -8.06
CA ALA A 247 5.44 6.72 -9.29
C ALA A 247 5.98 5.62 -10.22
N LEU A 248 6.80 4.71 -9.70
CA LEU A 248 7.37 3.60 -10.47
C LEU A 248 6.30 2.66 -11.02
N GLN A 249 5.28 2.34 -10.22
CA GLN A 249 4.15 1.53 -10.69
C GLN A 249 3.42 2.22 -11.85
N SER A 250 3.16 3.51 -11.75
CA SER A 250 2.51 4.27 -12.82
C SER A 250 3.37 4.36 -14.09
N LEU A 251 4.68 4.55 -13.94
CA LEU A 251 5.61 4.56 -15.07
C LEU A 251 5.63 3.20 -15.78
N ALA A 252 5.64 2.10 -15.02
CA ALA A 252 5.57 0.74 -15.55
C ALA A 252 4.23 0.48 -16.27
N ASP A 253 3.10 0.85 -15.67
CA ASP A 253 1.75 0.65 -16.23
C ASP A 253 1.53 1.45 -17.52
N THR A 254 2.13 2.64 -17.62
CA THR A 254 2.01 3.52 -18.80
C THR A 254 3.10 3.29 -19.86
N GLY A 255 4.13 2.53 -19.51
CA GLY A 255 5.28 2.29 -20.39
C GLY A 255 6.14 3.53 -20.65
N GLN A 256 6.06 4.52 -19.75
CA GLN A 256 6.91 5.70 -19.84
C GLN A 256 8.35 5.32 -19.48
N THR A 257 9.22 5.36 -20.46
CA THR A 257 10.66 5.07 -20.35
C THR A 257 11.46 6.27 -20.80
N GLY A 258 12.71 6.37 -20.37
CA GLY A 258 13.61 7.45 -20.79
C GLY A 258 15.00 7.27 -20.20
N GLU A 259 15.97 8.01 -20.75
CA GLU A 259 17.37 7.97 -20.30
C GLU A 259 17.47 8.31 -18.80
N GLY A 260 16.76 9.33 -18.31
CA GLY A 260 16.75 9.72 -16.92
C GLY A 260 16.28 8.62 -15.97
N LEU A 261 15.24 7.85 -16.36
CA LEU A 261 14.76 6.73 -15.57
C LEU A 261 15.77 5.57 -15.55
N THR A 262 16.42 5.30 -16.69
CA THR A 262 17.46 4.28 -16.79
C THR A 262 18.70 4.66 -15.96
N GLU A 263 19.09 5.91 -15.99
CA GLU A 263 20.19 6.44 -15.18
C GLU A 263 19.87 6.33 -13.68
N TRP A 264 18.68 6.78 -13.27
CA TRP A 264 18.20 6.64 -11.90
C TRP A 264 18.20 5.17 -11.45
N ALA A 265 17.65 4.24 -12.24
CA ALA A 265 17.66 2.82 -11.93
C ALA A 265 19.08 2.26 -11.77
N SER A 266 20.02 2.72 -12.59
CA SER A 266 21.43 2.32 -12.49
C SER A 266 22.09 2.83 -11.22
N GLN A 267 21.74 4.05 -10.76
CA GLN A 267 22.20 4.60 -9.48
C GLN A 267 21.64 3.79 -8.31
N GLU A 268 20.36 3.38 -8.36
CA GLU A 268 19.74 2.53 -7.33
C GLU A 268 20.41 1.14 -7.24
N VAL A 269 20.79 0.55 -8.38
CA VAL A 269 21.56 -0.70 -8.40
C VAL A 269 22.95 -0.50 -7.78
N ALA A 270 23.64 0.57 -8.11
CA ALA A 270 24.94 0.89 -7.51
C ALA A 270 24.81 1.11 -5.98
N ARG A 271 23.74 1.76 -5.56
CA ARG A 271 23.40 1.94 -4.14
C ARG A 271 23.14 0.60 -3.45
N ALA A 272 22.38 -0.30 -4.07
CA ALA A 272 22.12 -1.64 -3.56
C ALA A 272 23.45 -2.45 -3.41
N ALA A 273 24.36 -2.31 -4.36
CA ALA A 273 25.70 -2.93 -4.29
C ALA A 273 26.52 -2.40 -3.11
N PHE A 274 26.49 -1.07 -2.87
CA PHE A 274 27.12 -0.44 -1.72
C PHE A 274 26.58 -1.03 -0.40
N LEU A 275 25.26 -1.02 -0.21
CA LEU A 275 24.64 -1.54 1.01
C LEU A 275 24.96 -3.02 1.24
N ARG A 276 24.93 -3.84 0.18
CA ARG A 276 25.31 -5.26 0.26
C ARG A 276 26.74 -5.46 0.71
N ARG A 277 27.68 -4.69 0.14
CA ARG A 277 29.10 -4.78 0.50
C ARG A 277 29.32 -4.55 2.00
N HIS A 278 28.67 -3.53 2.56
CA HIS A 278 28.78 -3.21 3.98
C HIS A 278 28.05 -4.23 4.86
N ARG A 279 26.87 -4.70 4.44
CA ARG A 279 26.15 -5.78 5.14
C ARG A 279 26.99 -7.04 5.28
N LEU A 280 27.67 -7.45 4.20
CA LEU A 280 28.55 -8.62 4.22
C LEU A 280 29.79 -8.40 5.10
N ALA A 281 30.36 -7.19 5.10
CA ALA A 281 31.48 -6.84 5.98
C ALA A 281 31.12 -6.84 7.47
N LEU A 282 29.85 -6.55 7.80
CA LEU A 282 29.33 -6.56 9.17
C LEU A 282 28.84 -7.94 9.63
N ALA A 283 28.72 -8.93 8.74
CA ALA A 283 28.27 -10.30 9.07
C ALA A 283 29.40 -11.05 9.83
N THR A 284 29.37 -10.95 11.16
CA THR A 284 30.27 -11.66 12.06
C THR A 284 29.47 -12.58 12.98
N SER A 285 30.12 -13.63 13.51
CA SER A 285 29.47 -14.63 14.38
C SER A 285 29.10 -14.10 15.76
N ASP A 286 29.65 -12.96 16.17
CA ASP A 286 29.44 -12.34 17.49
C ASP A 286 28.99 -10.89 17.31
N SER A 287 27.73 -10.69 16.87
CA SER A 287 27.18 -9.37 16.57
C SER A 287 26.24 -8.90 17.68
N SER A 288 26.35 -7.60 18.06
CA SER A 288 25.40 -6.96 18.97
C SER A 288 23.97 -6.96 18.38
N ALA A 289 22.96 -6.76 19.22
CA ALA A 289 21.56 -6.64 18.77
C ALA A 289 21.41 -5.49 17.75
N THR A 290 22.04 -4.36 18.00
CA THR A 290 22.06 -3.19 17.12
C THR A 290 22.68 -3.52 15.76
N ARG A 291 23.80 -4.23 15.73
CA ARG A 291 24.44 -4.66 14.48
C ARG A 291 23.55 -5.61 13.68
N THR A 292 22.83 -6.51 14.35
CA THR A 292 21.86 -7.39 13.71
C THR A 292 20.73 -6.59 13.07
N VAL A 293 20.20 -5.58 13.78
CA VAL A 293 19.18 -4.67 13.25
C VAL A 293 19.71 -3.86 12.07
N LEU A 294 20.91 -3.32 12.15
CA LEU A 294 21.56 -2.62 11.04
C LEU A 294 21.70 -3.54 9.81
N ALA A 295 22.20 -4.76 9.98
CA ALA A 295 22.34 -5.72 8.88
C ALA A 295 20.99 -6.06 8.23
N THR A 296 19.93 -6.20 9.04
CA THR A 296 18.55 -6.43 8.56
C THR A 296 18.05 -5.21 7.78
N LEU A 297 18.27 -4.01 8.28
CA LEU A 297 17.92 -2.77 7.60
C LEU A 297 18.62 -2.66 6.24
N LEU A 298 19.93 -2.91 6.20
CA LEU A 298 20.70 -2.88 4.95
C LEU A 298 20.18 -3.89 3.93
N ALA A 299 19.78 -5.10 4.39
CA ALA A 299 19.18 -6.12 3.53
C ALA A 299 17.81 -5.65 2.97
N SER A 300 16.95 -5.11 3.82
CA SER A 300 15.64 -4.59 3.43
C SER A 300 15.76 -3.43 2.43
N ARG A 301 16.67 -2.48 2.69
CA ARG A 301 16.96 -1.36 1.76
C ARG A 301 17.50 -1.88 0.43
N GLN A 302 18.45 -2.81 0.45
CA GLN A 302 18.98 -3.46 -0.76
C GLN A 302 17.89 -4.09 -1.59
N GLU A 303 17.02 -4.92 -0.99
CA GLU A 303 15.93 -5.58 -1.70
C GLU A 303 14.95 -4.57 -2.32
N ARG A 304 14.62 -3.50 -1.59
CA ARG A 304 13.76 -2.43 -2.08
C ARG A 304 14.35 -1.73 -3.30
N LEU A 305 15.63 -1.36 -3.25
CA LEU A 305 16.32 -0.70 -4.37
C LEU A 305 16.38 -1.58 -5.61
N LEU A 306 16.64 -2.88 -5.45
CA LEU A 306 16.62 -3.84 -6.55
C LEU A 306 15.21 -3.99 -7.16
N ARG A 307 14.17 -4.03 -6.33
CA ARG A 307 12.78 -4.05 -6.78
C ARG A 307 12.42 -2.78 -7.55
N TRP A 308 12.85 -1.63 -7.07
CA TRP A 308 12.63 -0.35 -7.75
C TRP A 308 13.33 -0.29 -9.11
N ALA A 309 14.57 -0.73 -9.18
CA ALA A 309 15.30 -0.82 -10.45
C ALA A 309 14.61 -1.75 -11.45
N LEU A 310 14.07 -2.88 -10.99
CA LEU A 310 13.27 -3.78 -11.84
C LEU A 310 11.98 -3.11 -12.33
N LEU A 311 11.24 -2.42 -11.47
CA LEU A 311 10.03 -1.69 -11.84
C LEU A 311 10.33 -0.60 -12.86
N ALA A 312 11.42 0.15 -12.68
CA ALA A 312 11.85 1.20 -13.61
C ALA A 312 12.18 0.68 -15.02
N THR A 313 12.49 -0.61 -15.16
CA THR A 313 12.73 -1.26 -16.46
C THR A 313 11.50 -1.97 -17.02
N THR A 314 10.39 -1.99 -16.29
CA THR A 314 9.16 -2.69 -16.67
C THR A 314 8.33 -1.83 -17.63
N THR A 315 7.75 -2.46 -18.65
CA THR A 315 6.80 -1.85 -19.58
C THR A 315 5.51 -2.68 -19.61
N PRO A 316 4.39 -2.17 -20.14
CA PRO A 316 3.16 -2.95 -20.26
C PRO A 316 3.33 -4.28 -21.01
N HIS A 317 4.26 -4.32 -21.99
CA HIS A 317 4.54 -5.53 -22.76
C HIS A 317 5.37 -6.57 -22.00
N THR A 318 6.11 -6.14 -20.98
CA THR A 318 6.98 -7.02 -20.17
C THR A 318 6.43 -7.26 -18.77
N ALA A 319 5.33 -6.61 -18.38
CA ALA A 319 4.80 -6.59 -17.00
C ALA A 319 4.53 -7.99 -16.45
N ASP A 320 3.85 -8.86 -17.22
CA ASP A 320 3.55 -10.22 -16.78
C ASP A 320 4.83 -11.03 -16.56
N MET A 321 5.78 -10.91 -17.50
CA MET A 321 7.07 -11.60 -17.42
C MET A 321 7.90 -11.06 -16.23
N MET A 322 7.99 -9.75 -16.06
CA MET A 322 8.70 -9.12 -14.94
C MET A 322 8.08 -9.47 -13.58
N THR A 323 6.77 -9.72 -13.53
CA THR A 323 6.09 -10.25 -12.33
C THR A 323 6.55 -11.68 -12.01
N VAL A 324 6.66 -12.53 -13.02
CA VAL A 324 7.17 -13.91 -12.87
C VAL A 324 8.64 -13.90 -12.47
N VAL A 325 9.46 -13.09 -13.15
CA VAL A 325 10.88 -12.89 -12.82
C VAL A 325 11.03 -12.43 -11.37
N GLY A 326 10.33 -11.38 -10.95
CA GLY A 326 10.40 -10.86 -9.60
C GLY A 326 9.97 -11.88 -8.52
N ARG A 327 9.07 -12.81 -8.85
CA ARG A 327 8.70 -13.92 -7.97
C ARG A 327 9.77 -15.01 -7.95
N GLY A 328 10.31 -15.37 -9.12
CA GLY A 328 11.38 -16.36 -9.25
C GLY A 328 12.65 -15.95 -8.52
N LEU A 329 13.04 -14.67 -8.60
CA LEU A 329 14.20 -14.12 -7.89
C LEU A 329 14.10 -14.23 -6.36
N ARG A 330 12.90 -14.28 -5.80
CA ARG A 330 12.64 -14.48 -4.36
C ARG A 330 12.45 -15.95 -3.96
N SER A 331 12.54 -16.88 -4.90
CA SER A 331 12.38 -18.31 -4.61
C SER A 331 13.52 -18.83 -3.73
N ALA A 332 13.20 -19.71 -2.80
CA ALA A 332 14.21 -20.46 -2.05
C ALA A 332 14.95 -21.48 -2.94
N ASP A 333 14.33 -21.92 -4.03
CA ASP A 333 14.90 -22.87 -4.97
C ASP A 333 15.92 -22.20 -5.90
N GLN A 334 17.14 -22.75 -5.94
CA GLN A 334 18.25 -22.20 -6.70
C GLN A 334 18.02 -22.28 -8.23
N GLU A 335 17.38 -23.36 -8.70
CA GLU A 335 17.11 -23.54 -10.13
C GLU A 335 16.07 -22.50 -10.61
N THR A 336 15.01 -22.30 -9.83
CA THR A 336 13.99 -21.25 -10.10
C THR A 336 14.62 -19.87 -10.14
N ARG A 337 15.55 -19.55 -9.23
CA ARG A 337 16.27 -18.27 -9.27
C ARG A 337 17.13 -18.11 -10.51
N ALA A 338 17.88 -19.16 -10.89
CA ALA A 338 18.72 -19.11 -12.10
C ALA A 338 17.90 -18.89 -13.37
N GLN A 339 16.77 -19.57 -13.50
CA GLN A 339 15.83 -19.38 -14.62
C GLN A 339 15.26 -17.94 -14.64
N ALA A 340 14.97 -17.36 -13.49
CA ALA A 340 14.50 -15.98 -13.39
C ALA A 340 15.58 -14.96 -13.81
N VAL A 341 16.85 -15.22 -13.49
CA VAL A 341 17.99 -14.39 -13.94
C VAL A 341 18.16 -14.47 -15.47
N GLU A 342 18.12 -15.66 -16.05
CA GLU A 342 18.20 -15.87 -17.50
C GLU A 342 17.04 -15.15 -18.24
N ALA A 343 15.82 -15.25 -17.70
CA ALA A 343 14.67 -14.53 -18.24
C ALA A 343 14.86 -13.00 -18.16
N LEU A 344 15.44 -12.50 -17.06
CA LEU A 344 15.74 -11.08 -16.90
C LEU A 344 16.77 -10.58 -17.91
N GLU A 345 17.80 -11.39 -18.22
CA GLU A 345 18.80 -11.06 -19.26
C GLU A 345 18.18 -10.89 -20.64
N SER A 346 17.17 -11.69 -20.94
CA SER A 346 16.52 -11.66 -22.26
C SER A 346 15.57 -10.48 -22.46
N VAL A 347 15.03 -9.92 -21.39
CA VAL A 347 13.93 -8.92 -21.44
C VAL A 347 14.34 -7.55 -20.93
N GLY A 348 15.32 -7.51 -20.05
CA GLY A 348 15.70 -6.30 -19.32
C GLY A 348 16.45 -5.26 -20.16
N VAL A 349 16.50 -4.03 -19.65
CA VAL A 349 17.34 -2.96 -20.18
C VAL A 349 18.79 -3.30 -19.87
N HIS A 350 19.58 -3.62 -20.87
CA HIS A 350 20.95 -4.14 -20.75
C HIS A 350 21.87 -3.30 -19.83
N ALA A 351 21.68 -1.99 -19.78
CA ALA A 351 22.47 -1.11 -18.91
C ALA A 351 22.22 -1.41 -17.42
N VAL A 352 20.97 -1.65 -17.02
CA VAL A 352 20.56 -1.93 -15.63
C VAL A 352 20.81 -3.40 -15.29
N THR A 353 20.39 -4.32 -16.15
CA THR A 353 20.45 -5.77 -15.90
C THR A 353 21.87 -6.26 -15.72
N ARG A 354 22.85 -5.76 -16.50
CA ARG A 354 24.27 -6.13 -16.36
C ARG A 354 24.82 -5.86 -14.95
N SER A 355 24.40 -4.78 -14.32
CA SER A 355 24.84 -4.42 -12.96
C SER A 355 24.02 -5.11 -11.87
N LEU A 356 22.78 -5.47 -12.18
CA LEU A 356 21.82 -6.07 -11.27
C LEU A 356 22.09 -7.57 -11.07
N ILE A 357 22.41 -8.30 -12.13
CA ILE A 357 22.59 -9.76 -12.11
C ILE A 357 23.60 -10.24 -11.07
N PRO A 358 24.83 -9.66 -10.97
CA PRO A 358 25.78 -10.09 -9.95
C PRO A 358 25.30 -9.92 -8.51
N LEU A 359 24.34 -9.01 -8.29
CA LEU A 359 23.72 -8.81 -6.99
C LEU A 359 22.66 -9.86 -6.69
N LEU A 360 21.98 -10.36 -7.71
CA LEU A 360 20.95 -11.40 -7.59
C LEU A 360 21.56 -12.80 -7.46
N GLU A 361 22.65 -13.07 -8.16
CA GLU A 361 23.37 -14.36 -8.10
C GLU A 361 24.24 -14.52 -6.85
N GLU A 362 24.34 -13.48 -6.02
CA GLU A 362 25.22 -13.42 -4.86
C GLU A 362 26.70 -13.66 -5.22
N THR A 363 27.08 -13.46 -6.46
CA THR A 363 28.44 -13.60 -6.98
C THR A 363 29.20 -12.25 -6.99
N GLY A 364 30.49 -12.28 -7.11
CA GLY A 364 31.29 -11.08 -7.38
C GLY A 364 31.51 -10.15 -6.18
N HIS A 365 31.86 -10.72 -5.01
CA HIS A 365 32.30 -9.92 -3.88
C HIS A 365 33.72 -9.44 -4.16
N GLY A 366 33.89 -8.15 -4.44
CA GLY A 366 35.19 -7.49 -4.33
C GLY A 366 35.73 -7.60 -2.90
N ALA A 367 36.93 -7.09 -2.64
CA ALA A 367 37.46 -7.01 -1.29
C ALA A 367 36.48 -6.27 -0.39
N LEU A 368 36.01 -6.96 0.67
CA LEU A 368 35.13 -6.35 1.67
C LEU A 368 35.91 -5.39 2.55
N PRO A 369 35.38 -4.23 2.93
CA PRO A 369 35.98 -3.36 3.93
C PRO A 369 36.01 -4.05 5.30
N ASP A 370 36.86 -3.61 6.19
CA ASP A 370 36.73 -4.03 7.58
C ASP A 370 35.51 -3.41 8.26
N SER A 371 35.12 -3.98 9.41
CA SER A 371 33.92 -3.57 10.14
C SER A 371 33.95 -2.09 10.54
N ARG A 372 35.10 -1.55 10.95
CA ARG A 372 35.27 -0.15 11.35
C ARG A 372 35.05 0.79 10.17
N THR A 373 35.72 0.51 9.04
CA THR A 373 35.54 1.26 7.80
C THR A 373 34.09 1.23 7.35
N SER A 374 33.43 0.06 7.43
CA SER A 374 32.01 -0.08 7.08
C SER A 374 31.10 0.78 7.95
N LEU A 375 31.30 0.78 9.27
CA LEU A 375 30.48 1.57 10.18
C LEU A 375 30.69 3.08 9.97
N ARG A 376 31.93 3.52 9.68
CA ARG A 376 32.21 4.92 9.35
C ARG A 376 31.50 5.36 8.07
N GLU A 377 31.62 4.60 6.98
CA GLU A 377 30.99 4.93 5.71
C GLU A 377 29.45 4.94 5.84
N LEU A 378 28.88 4.00 6.62
CA LEU A 378 27.45 3.96 6.89
C LEU A 378 26.97 5.09 7.82
N SER A 379 27.82 5.61 8.70
CA SER A 379 27.46 6.73 9.57
C SER A 379 27.37 8.08 8.82
N GLU A 380 27.82 8.12 7.58
CA GLU A 380 27.69 9.27 6.66
C GLU A 380 26.64 9.02 5.56
N ASP A 381 25.84 7.97 5.68
CA ASP A 381 24.83 7.57 4.72
C ASP A 381 23.70 8.61 4.57
N HIS A 382 22.99 8.60 3.43
CA HIS A 382 21.83 9.46 3.22
C HIS A 382 20.63 9.05 4.07
N ASP A 383 20.47 7.74 4.35
CA ASP A 383 19.40 7.20 5.17
C ASP A 383 19.70 7.47 6.66
N GLU A 384 18.85 8.23 7.30
CA GLU A 384 18.97 8.65 8.70
C GLU A 384 19.04 7.46 9.67
N TRP A 385 18.26 6.40 9.40
CA TRP A 385 18.28 5.20 10.23
C TRP A 385 19.56 4.38 10.07
N ILE A 386 20.10 4.32 8.85
CA ILE A 386 21.41 3.69 8.62
C ILE A 386 22.49 4.44 9.40
N ARG A 387 22.50 5.79 9.34
CA ARG A 387 23.44 6.61 10.11
C ARG A 387 23.31 6.38 11.61
N ALA A 388 22.09 6.49 12.15
CA ALA A 388 21.85 6.36 13.59
C ALA A 388 22.27 4.99 14.13
N LEU A 389 21.93 3.90 13.42
CA LEU A 389 22.31 2.54 13.81
C LEU A 389 23.83 2.30 13.65
N ALA A 390 24.46 2.84 12.62
CA ALA A 390 25.91 2.74 12.46
C ALA A 390 26.64 3.46 13.59
N VAL A 391 26.22 4.68 13.94
CA VAL A 391 26.75 5.43 15.10
C VAL A 391 26.52 4.65 16.39
N ARG A 392 25.34 4.05 16.58
CA ARG A 392 25.05 3.23 17.76
C ARG A 392 25.99 2.02 17.83
N CYS A 393 26.25 1.32 16.73
CA CYS A 393 27.23 0.22 16.70
C CYS A 393 28.64 0.70 17.06
N ILE A 394 29.09 1.86 16.55
CA ILE A 394 30.37 2.45 16.89
C ILE A 394 30.47 2.70 18.41
N THR A 395 29.44 3.24 19.02
CA THR A 395 29.38 3.56 20.45
C THR A 395 29.31 2.32 21.35
N GLU A 396 28.52 1.31 20.98
CA GLU A 396 28.36 0.06 21.73
C GLU A 396 29.61 -0.81 21.70
N GLU A 397 30.30 -0.84 20.57
CA GLU A 397 31.49 -1.67 20.37
C GLU A 397 32.77 -0.97 20.87
N LEU A 398 32.64 0.20 21.52
CA LEU A 398 33.74 1.00 22.05
C LEU A 398 34.85 1.21 21.02
N ILE A 399 34.48 1.37 19.75
CA ILE A 399 35.41 1.66 18.67
C ILE A 399 36.00 3.05 18.95
N ASP A 400 37.32 3.12 19.10
CA ASP A 400 38.03 4.38 19.33
C ASP A 400 37.99 5.25 18.07
N ASP A 401 36.91 6.01 17.92
CA ASP A 401 36.66 6.91 16.79
C ASP A 401 36.05 8.26 17.22
N LEU A 402 36.54 8.75 18.35
CA LEU A 402 36.08 9.99 18.99
C LEU A 402 36.08 11.21 18.07
N GLY A 403 37.11 11.33 17.23
CA GLY A 403 37.21 12.43 16.29
C GLY A 403 36.11 12.42 15.24
N HIS A 404 35.74 11.24 14.75
CA HIS A 404 34.66 11.06 13.78
C HIS A 404 33.29 11.35 14.40
N LEU A 405 33.01 10.80 15.59
CA LEU A 405 31.73 11.02 16.29
C LEU A 405 31.51 12.51 16.63
N ARG A 406 32.57 13.23 17.05
CA ARG A 406 32.46 14.69 17.26
C ARG A 406 32.19 15.45 15.98
N GLY A 407 32.86 15.07 14.88
CA GLY A 407 32.57 15.67 13.56
C GLY A 407 31.10 15.46 13.12
N LEU A 408 30.55 14.28 13.37
CA LEU A 408 29.13 13.99 13.11
C LEU A 408 28.19 14.78 14.03
N ALA A 409 28.53 14.93 15.32
CA ALA A 409 27.73 15.69 16.27
C ALA A 409 27.58 17.17 15.83
N ASP A 410 28.64 17.73 15.23
CA ASP A 410 28.62 19.12 14.74
C ASP A 410 27.88 19.26 13.37
N ALA A 411 27.92 18.24 12.54
CA ALA A 411 27.45 18.29 11.16
C ALA A 411 26.02 17.74 10.95
N ASP A 412 25.64 16.69 11.66
CA ASP A 412 24.34 16.02 11.46
C ASP A 412 23.26 16.65 12.37
N GLN A 413 22.20 17.16 11.76
CA GLN A 413 21.07 17.77 12.47
C GLN A 413 19.94 16.78 12.80
N SER A 414 20.10 15.49 12.44
CA SER A 414 19.11 14.47 12.73
C SER A 414 18.99 14.22 14.23
N GLY A 415 17.77 14.29 14.76
CA GLY A 415 17.48 13.97 16.16
C GLY A 415 17.86 12.54 16.54
N LEU A 416 17.72 11.58 15.59
CA LEU A 416 18.08 10.18 15.79
C LEU A 416 19.59 9.99 15.93
N VAL A 417 20.37 10.61 15.04
CA VAL A 417 21.84 10.55 15.06
C VAL A 417 22.37 11.25 16.30
N GLN A 418 21.85 12.43 16.64
CA GLN A 418 22.21 13.15 17.86
C GLN A 418 21.92 12.32 19.12
N SER A 419 20.76 11.64 19.18
CA SER A 419 20.44 10.74 20.29
C SER A 419 21.40 9.56 20.37
N ALA A 420 21.78 8.98 19.23
CA ALA A 420 22.75 7.89 19.17
C ALA A 420 24.14 8.32 19.66
N ILE A 421 24.56 9.56 19.36
CA ILE A 421 25.83 10.14 19.83
C ILE A 421 25.77 10.49 21.32
N ALA A 422 24.69 11.15 21.77
CA ALA A 422 24.53 11.60 23.17
C ALA A 422 24.62 10.44 24.17
N ARG A 423 24.12 9.25 23.78
CA ARG A 423 24.25 8.06 24.62
C ARG A 423 25.71 7.68 24.91
N TRP A 424 26.62 7.92 23.98
CA TRP A 424 28.05 7.68 24.20
C TRP A 424 28.64 8.60 25.26
N GLU A 425 28.26 9.87 25.30
CA GLU A 425 28.71 10.83 26.31
C GLU A 425 28.23 10.45 27.70
N VAL A 426 27.11 9.71 27.81
CA VAL A 426 26.44 9.35 29.06
C VAL A 426 26.80 7.93 29.56
N ILE A 427 27.33 7.04 28.71
CA ILE A 427 27.87 5.73 29.17
C ILE A 427 28.88 5.89 30.31
N ALA A 428 29.47 7.08 30.45
CA ALA A 428 30.35 7.45 31.58
C ALA A 428 29.59 7.73 32.91
N VAL A 429 28.25 7.84 32.91
CA VAL A 429 27.45 8.24 34.09
C VAL A 429 26.15 7.43 34.18
N GLN A 430 26.22 6.27 34.86
CA GLN A 430 25.13 5.48 35.46
C GLN A 430 23.77 5.31 34.73
N ASP A 431 23.47 4.11 34.45
CA ASP A 431 22.33 3.13 34.40
C ASP A 431 20.86 3.58 34.65
N THR A 432 20.50 4.83 34.54
CA THR A 432 19.14 5.31 34.89
C THR A 432 18.38 5.96 33.73
N GLN A 433 18.85 5.85 32.49
CA GLN A 433 18.18 6.54 31.37
C GLN A 433 16.99 5.76 30.80
N THR A 434 15.96 6.50 30.38
CA THR A 434 14.86 6.00 29.55
C THR A 434 15.39 5.56 28.18
N LEU A 435 14.73 4.57 27.57
CA LEU A 435 15.03 4.13 26.21
C LEU A 435 14.81 5.30 25.24
N ASP A 436 15.83 5.62 24.45
CA ASP A 436 15.68 6.55 23.36
C ASP A 436 14.93 5.90 22.16
N THR A 437 14.67 6.68 21.11
CA THR A 437 13.92 6.20 19.94
C THR A 437 14.63 5.05 19.25
N VAL A 438 15.96 5.11 19.11
CA VAL A 438 16.75 4.03 18.49
C VAL A 438 16.68 2.76 19.31
N ASP A 439 16.83 2.85 20.64
CA ASP A 439 16.72 1.70 21.56
C ASP A 439 15.36 1.03 21.45
N ARG A 440 14.28 1.83 21.42
CA ARG A 440 12.91 1.32 21.31
C ARG A 440 12.69 0.59 19.99
N VAL A 441 13.15 1.15 18.88
CA VAL A 441 13.05 0.51 17.56
C VAL A 441 13.88 -0.77 17.50
N VAL A 442 15.11 -0.76 18.02
CA VAL A 442 15.96 -1.96 18.12
C VAL A 442 15.28 -3.04 18.96
N ALA A 443 14.68 -2.67 20.09
CA ALA A 443 13.96 -3.61 20.95
C ALA A 443 12.73 -4.20 20.22
N LEU A 444 11.94 -3.37 19.54
CA LEU A 444 10.74 -3.80 18.81
C LEU A 444 11.09 -4.73 17.64
N GLN A 445 12.12 -4.43 16.86
CA GLN A 445 12.51 -5.28 15.72
C GLN A 445 12.95 -6.70 16.13
N ARG A 446 13.34 -6.90 17.38
CA ARG A 446 13.65 -8.24 17.91
C ARG A 446 12.40 -9.08 18.19
N VAL A 447 11.23 -8.43 18.29
CA VAL A 447 9.96 -9.11 18.53
C VAL A 447 9.40 -9.62 17.20
N PRO A 448 9.06 -10.92 17.07
CA PRO A 448 8.65 -11.50 15.78
C PRO A 448 7.52 -10.76 15.06
N MET A 449 6.56 -10.22 15.80
CA MET A 449 5.43 -9.47 15.21
C MET A 449 5.83 -8.12 14.59
N PHE A 450 6.99 -7.58 14.92
CA PHE A 450 7.54 -6.33 14.38
C PHE A 450 8.77 -6.56 13.50
N ALA A 451 9.24 -7.80 13.40
CA ALA A 451 10.36 -8.14 12.55
C ALA A 451 10.02 -7.82 11.08
N GLY A 452 10.94 -7.13 10.39
CA GLY A 452 10.74 -6.74 9.00
C GLY A 452 9.90 -5.48 8.78
N ILE A 453 9.35 -4.84 9.84
CA ILE A 453 8.75 -3.51 9.72
C ILE A 453 9.89 -2.49 9.61
N ASP A 454 9.74 -1.55 8.67
CA ASP A 454 10.72 -0.50 8.46
C ASP A 454 10.91 0.35 9.73
N PRO A 455 12.15 0.73 10.10
CA PRO A 455 12.41 1.55 11.28
C PRO A 455 11.63 2.86 11.35
N GLU A 456 11.37 3.54 10.24
CA GLU A 456 10.55 4.75 10.17
C GLU A 456 9.09 4.49 10.62
N ASP A 457 8.54 3.34 10.24
CA ASP A 457 7.21 2.93 10.66
C ASP A 457 7.21 2.45 12.12
N LEU A 458 8.28 1.76 12.55
CA LEU A 458 8.46 1.35 13.94
C LEU A 458 8.64 2.54 14.89
N GLU A 459 9.27 3.61 14.44
CA GLU A 459 9.38 4.85 15.22
C GLU A 459 7.99 5.38 15.63
N ARG A 460 7.05 5.44 14.67
CA ARG A 460 5.67 5.85 14.96
C ARG A 460 4.97 4.88 15.90
N ILE A 461 5.16 3.58 15.71
CA ILE A 461 4.62 2.56 16.59
C ILE A 461 5.24 2.66 17.99
N ALA A 462 6.55 2.92 18.08
CA ALA A 462 7.27 3.03 19.35
C ALA A 462 6.74 4.16 20.27
N THR A 463 6.14 5.21 19.69
CA THR A 463 5.50 6.28 20.49
C THR A 463 4.29 5.81 21.27
N LEU A 464 3.67 4.70 20.88
CA LEU A 464 2.50 4.12 21.54
C LEU A 464 2.87 3.36 22.82
N PHE A 465 4.15 3.02 22.99
CA PHE A 465 4.62 2.24 24.11
C PHE A 465 5.03 3.11 25.29
N THR A 466 4.73 2.62 26.50
CA THR A 466 5.21 3.20 27.75
C THR A 466 6.28 2.31 28.36
N GLU A 467 7.44 2.88 28.67
CA GLU A 467 8.50 2.16 29.36
C GLU A 467 8.15 1.93 30.82
N ARG A 468 8.38 0.71 31.32
CA ARG A 468 8.28 0.35 32.74
C ARG A 468 9.48 -0.49 33.16
N ARG A 469 9.83 -0.35 34.46
CA ARG A 469 10.85 -1.17 35.13
C ARG A 469 10.19 -1.89 36.29
N TYR A 470 10.60 -3.11 36.52
CA TYR A 470 10.13 -3.96 37.61
C TYR A 470 11.33 -4.52 38.35
N ASP A 471 11.24 -4.49 39.69
CA ASP A 471 12.27 -5.00 40.55
C ASP A 471 12.33 -6.55 40.52
N ALA A 472 13.46 -7.12 40.95
CA ALA A 472 13.64 -8.57 41.05
C ALA A 472 12.53 -9.23 41.87
N GLY A 473 11.85 -10.20 41.29
CA GLY A 473 10.76 -10.92 41.93
C GLY A 473 9.42 -10.15 42.00
N GLU A 474 9.32 -8.97 41.41
CA GLU A 474 8.06 -8.20 41.37
C GLU A 474 7.01 -8.91 40.50
N LEU A 475 5.76 -8.99 41.01
CA LEU A 475 4.63 -9.54 40.25
C LEU A 475 4.11 -8.49 39.26
N ILE A 476 4.27 -8.78 37.96
CA ILE A 476 3.89 -7.90 36.86
C ILE A 476 2.42 -8.07 36.46
N PHE A 477 1.99 -9.31 36.31
CA PHE A 477 0.60 -9.69 36.02
C PHE A 477 0.17 -10.79 36.98
N ALA A 478 -1.03 -10.67 37.54
CA ALA A 478 -1.59 -11.66 38.46
C ALA A 478 -2.61 -12.54 37.74
N TRP A 479 -2.56 -13.84 37.91
CA TRP A 479 -3.53 -14.80 37.41
C TRP A 479 -4.98 -14.41 37.81
N GLY A 480 -5.90 -14.46 36.84
CA GLY A 480 -7.30 -14.13 37.04
C GLY A 480 -7.61 -12.62 37.14
N ALA A 481 -6.60 -11.75 37.17
CA ALA A 481 -6.82 -10.30 37.10
C ALA A 481 -7.31 -9.87 35.72
N GLU A 482 -8.10 -8.80 35.66
CA GLU A 482 -8.38 -8.14 34.38
C GLU A 482 -7.10 -7.48 33.86
N GLY A 483 -6.91 -7.51 32.51
CA GLY A 483 -5.72 -6.92 31.94
C GLY A 483 -5.94 -6.49 30.48
N ASP A 484 -5.63 -5.23 30.24
CA ASP A 484 -5.72 -4.57 28.93
C ASP A 484 -4.35 -4.17 28.36
N GLU A 485 -3.27 -4.68 28.93
CA GLU A 485 -1.90 -4.37 28.50
C GLU A 485 -1.05 -5.63 28.30
N MET A 486 -0.08 -5.55 27.39
CA MET A 486 0.99 -6.54 27.19
C MET A 486 2.34 -5.90 27.46
N LEU A 487 3.32 -6.73 27.84
CA LEU A 487 4.70 -6.34 28.09
C LEU A 487 5.62 -6.97 27.05
N ILE A 488 6.40 -6.13 26.37
CA ILE A 488 7.57 -6.54 25.58
C ILE A 488 8.79 -6.45 26.47
N ILE A 489 9.56 -7.51 26.56
CA ILE A 489 10.75 -7.57 27.41
C ILE A 489 11.94 -7.01 26.62
N VAL A 490 12.51 -5.90 27.12
CA VAL A 490 13.69 -5.26 26.53
C VAL A 490 14.97 -5.79 27.17
N GLU A 491 14.98 -5.82 28.50
CA GLU A 491 16.10 -6.32 29.33
C GLU A 491 15.55 -7.21 30.43
N GLY A 492 16.31 -8.23 30.81
CA GLY A 492 15.94 -9.20 31.82
C GLY A 492 15.09 -10.35 31.29
N GLU A 493 14.44 -11.06 32.21
CA GLU A 493 13.54 -12.19 31.91
C GLU A 493 12.37 -12.21 32.88
N VAL A 494 11.25 -12.82 32.47
CA VAL A 494 10.09 -13.06 33.34
C VAL A 494 9.81 -14.55 33.46
N THR A 495 9.33 -14.97 34.62
CA THR A 495 8.79 -16.30 34.84
C THR A 495 7.27 -16.25 34.72
N VAL A 496 6.70 -17.09 33.85
CA VAL A 496 5.27 -17.32 33.73
C VAL A 496 4.91 -18.55 34.56
N SER A 497 4.04 -18.40 35.55
CA SER A 497 3.64 -19.46 36.46
C SER A 497 2.12 -19.54 36.60
N ARG A 498 1.61 -20.66 37.11
CA ARG A 498 0.20 -20.83 37.43
C ARG A 498 0.06 -21.42 38.84
N PRO A 499 -0.83 -20.90 39.65
CA PRO A 499 -1.13 -21.50 40.97
C PRO A 499 -1.79 -22.86 40.77
N GLN A 500 -1.18 -23.90 41.34
CA GLN A 500 -1.70 -25.27 41.35
C GLN A 500 -1.58 -25.84 42.78
N GLU A 501 -2.69 -26.25 43.39
CA GLU A 501 -2.75 -26.87 44.73
C GLU A 501 -2.02 -26.08 45.84
N GLY A 502 -1.99 -24.73 45.72
CA GLY A 502 -1.35 -23.84 46.69
C GLY A 502 0.15 -23.59 46.46
N ALA A 503 0.72 -24.11 45.41
CA ALA A 503 2.10 -23.84 44.94
C ALA A 503 2.10 -23.13 43.61
N GLU A 504 3.06 -22.26 43.37
CA GLU A 504 3.31 -21.69 42.05
C GLU A 504 4.10 -22.69 41.19
N VAL A 505 3.50 -23.13 40.10
CA VAL A 505 4.17 -24.03 39.13
C VAL A 505 4.66 -23.19 37.94
N PRO A 506 5.98 -23.08 37.72
CA PRO A 506 6.51 -22.35 36.59
C PRO A 506 6.16 -23.11 35.29
N ILE A 507 5.63 -22.36 34.31
CA ILE A 507 5.27 -22.85 32.98
C ILE A 507 6.43 -22.63 32.01
N ARG A 508 6.93 -21.38 31.98
CA ARG A 508 8.04 -20.99 31.09
C ARG A 508 8.73 -19.72 31.57
N THR A 509 9.98 -19.54 31.11
CA THR A 509 10.70 -18.27 31.19
C THR A 509 10.65 -17.58 29.84
N VAL A 510 10.36 -16.28 29.85
CA VAL A 510 10.31 -15.40 28.65
C VAL A 510 11.39 -14.35 28.78
N ARG A 511 12.18 -14.15 27.71
CA ARG A 511 13.39 -13.32 27.73
C ARG A 511 13.26 -12.09 26.84
N SER A 512 14.29 -11.24 26.90
CA SER A 512 14.44 -10.08 26.01
C SER A 512 14.22 -10.45 24.54
N GLY A 513 13.42 -9.62 23.83
CA GLY A 513 12.99 -9.83 22.45
C GLY A 513 11.70 -10.61 22.29
N ASP A 514 11.04 -10.95 23.41
CA ASP A 514 9.74 -11.64 23.40
C ASP A 514 8.71 -10.85 24.25
N TYR A 515 7.48 -11.32 24.36
CA TYR A 515 6.37 -10.61 24.99
C TYR A 515 5.46 -11.52 25.80
N VAL A 516 4.74 -10.92 26.75
CA VAL A 516 3.74 -11.59 27.61
C VAL A 516 2.48 -10.75 27.78
N GLY A 517 1.36 -11.40 28.10
CA GLY A 517 0.08 -10.73 28.38
C GLY A 517 -0.82 -10.55 27.17
N GLU A 518 -0.39 -10.95 25.98
CA GLU A 518 -1.10 -10.87 24.71
C GLU A 518 -2.41 -11.67 24.68
N LEU A 519 -2.45 -12.84 25.36
CA LEU A 519 -3.61 -13.72 25.36
C LEU A 519 -4.85 -13.05 25.94
N SER A 520 -4.68 -12.24 26.99
CA SER A 520 -5.79 -11.50 27.60
C SER A 520 -6.35 -10.46 26.65
N LEU A 521 -5.48 -9.77 25.90
CA LEU A 521 -5.88 -8.74 24.94
C LEU A 521 -6.63 -9.33 23.74
N LEU A 522 -6.14 -10.44 23.20
CA LEU A 522 -6.74 -11.09 22.02
C LEU A 522 -8.05 -11.80 22.34
N ARG A 523 -8.21 -12.31 23.55
CA ARG A 523 -9.38 -13.11 23.97
C ARG A 523 -10.40 -12.32 24.77
N GLY A 524 -10.07 -11.12 25.25
CA GLY A 524 -10.90 -10.35 26.16
C GLY A 524 -11.19 -11.10 27.48
N GLN A 525 -10.22 -11.90 27.95
CA GLN A 525 -10.35 -12.75 29.14
C GLN A 525 -9.35 -12.34 30.22
N PRO A 526 -9.61 -12.66 31.51
CA PRO A 526 -8.64 -12.45 32.57
C PRO A 526 -7.29 -13.09 32.32
N ARG A 527 -6.26 -12.63 33.02
CA ARG A 527 -4.89 -13.14 32.93
C ARG A 527 -4.84 -14.66 33.12
N ALA A 528 -4.19 -15.36 32.19
CA ALA A 528 -4.12 -16.83 32.17
C ALA A 528 -3.03 -17.40 33.08
N ALA A 529 -2.10 -16.56 33.57
CA ALA A 529 -0.98 -16.96 34.41
C ALA A 529 -0.47 -15.76 35.22
N ASP A 530 0.28 -16.02 36.30
CA ASP A 530 1.14 -15.04 36.97
C ASP A 530 2.37 -14.79 36.09
N VAL A 531 2.83 -13.54 36.10
CA VAL A 531 4.08 -13.12 35.43
C VAL A 531 4.91 -12.36 36.43
N THR A 532 6.07 -12.89 36.77
CA THR A 532 6.97 -12.35 37.79
C THR A 532 8.33 -12.00 37.18
N ALA A 533 8.88 -10.86 37.56
CA ALA A 533 10.21 -10.43 37.11
C ALA A 533 11.29 -11.38 37.62
N GLY A 534 12.28 -11.65 36.77
CA GLY A 534 13.43 -12.50 37.12
C GLY A 534 14.38 -11.88 38.15
N PRO A 535 15.49 -12.56 38.45
CA PRO A 535 16.40 -12.17 39.55
C PRO A 535 17.15 -10.85 39.34
N GLU A 536 17.26 -10.40 38.09
CA GLU A 536 17.91 -9.13 37.74
C GLU A 536 16.92 -7.97 37.50
N GLY A 537 15.62 -8.22 37.75
CA GLY A 537 14.56 -7.31 37.40
C GLY A 537 14.25 -7.34 35.88
N VAL A 538 13.31 -6.48 35.46
CA VAL A 538 12.87 -6.39 34.08
C VAL A 538 12.70 -4.95 33.66
N ARG A 539 13.18 -4.64 32.46
CA ARG A 539 12.85 -3.42 31.74
C ARG A 539 12.03 -3.77 30.51
N GLY A 540 10.91 -3.13 30.33
CA GLY A 540 10.04 -3.45 29.21
C GLY A 540 9.19 -2.30 28.70
N LEU A 541 8.57 -2.56 27.56
CA LEU A 541 7.66 -1.66 26.86
C LEU A 541 6.23 -2.20 26.99
N ILE A 542 5.35 -1.39 27.55
CA ILE A 542 3.93 -1.70 27.73
C ILE A 542 3.13 -1.17 26.55
N LEU A 543 2.28 -2.02 25.97
CA LEU A 543 1.31 -1.68 24.93
C LEU A 543 -0.10 -2.02 25.43
N ARG A 544 -1.06 -1.09 25.26
CA ARG A 544 -2.47 -1.33 25.60
C ARG A 544 -3.23 -2.03 24.50
N GLY A 545 -4.30 -2.75 24.87
CA GLY A 545 -5.10 -3.55 23.92
C GLY A 545 -5.67 -2.74 22.76
N ALA A 546 -6.19 -1.54 23.01
CA ALA A 546 -6.70 -0.66 21.95
C ALA A 546 -5.61 -0.29 20.91
N GLN A 547 -4.38 -0.04 21.37
CA GLN A 547 -3.24 0.27 20.51
C GLN A 547 -2.77 -0.95 19.71
N LEU A 548 -2.76 -2.14 20.35
CA LEU A 548 -2.45 -3.41 19.68
C LEU A 548 -3.44 -3.67 18.54
N HIS A 549 -4.75 -3.53 18.79
CA HIS A 549 -5.77 -3.72 17.76
C HIS A 549 -5.57 -2.77 16.58
N ALA A 550 -5.30 -1.49 16.85
CA ALA A 550 -5.03 -0.52 15.80
C ALA A 550 -3.81 -0.91 14.95
N ILE A 551 -2.72 -1.37 15.59
CA ILE A 551 -1.53 -1.85 14.86
C ILE A 551 -1.86 -3.07 13.99
N LEU A 552 -2.61 -4.05 14.51
CA LEU A 552 -2.95 -5.27 13.79
C LEU A 552 -3.94 -5.00 12.62
N GLU A 553 -4.83 -4.04 12.76
CA GLU A 553 -5.73 -3.59 11.68
C GLU A 553 -4.96 -2.88 10.56
N GLU A 554 -4.00 -2.04 10.91
CA GLU A 554 -3.17 -1.32 9.94
C GLU A 554 -2.09 -2.20 9.28
N ARG A 555 -1.66 -3.27 9.96
CA ARG A 555 -0.54 -4.14 9.58
C ARG A 555 -0.94 -5.62 9.66
N PRO A 556 -1.63 -6.18 8.67
CA PRO A 556 -2.00 -7.60 8.66
C PRO A 556 -0.81 -8.55 8.78
N GLU A 557 0.37 -8.17 8.29
CA GLU A 557 1.61 -8.94 8.42
C GLU A 557 2.04 -9.10 9.88
N ALA A 558 1.85 -8.10 10.72
CA ALA A 558 2.11 -8.18 12.17
C ALA A 558 1.14 -9.18 12.85
N ALA A 559 -0.13 -9.20 12.44
CA ALA A 559 -1.11 -10.16 12.91
C ALA A 559 -0.72 -11.60 12.54
N MET A 560 -0.26 -11.83 11.31
CA MET A 560 0.20 -13.15 10.85
C MET A 560 1.45 -13.62 11.61
N ALA A 561 2.43 -12.75 11.85
CA ALA A 561 3.61 -13.07 12.64
C ALA A 561 3.26 -13.40 14.10
N MET A 562 2.32 -12.66 14.70
CA MET A 562 1.82 -12.94 16.04
C MET A 562 1.10 -14.30 16.11
N LEU A 563 0.27 -14.64 15.12
CA LEU A 563 -0.38 -15.94 15.03
C LEU A 563 0.62 -17.08 14.89
N ALA A 564 1.66 -16.92 14.09
CA ALA A 564 2.73 -17.90 13.93
C ALA A 564 3.45 -18.16 15.28
N THR A 565 3.83 -17.11 15.99
CA THR A 565 4.45 -17.22 17.32
C THR A 565 3.53 -17.92 18.34
N LEU A 566 2.23 -17.61 18.33
CA LEU A 566 1.26 -18.26 19.21
C LEU A 566 1.08 -19.74 18.86
N ALA A 567 1.06 -20.09 17.59
CA ALA A 567 0.99 -21.48 17.14
C ALA A 567 2.22 -22.29 17.58
N GLU A 568 3.43 -21.74 17.48
CA GLU A 568 4.66 -22.34 17.97
C GLU A 568 4.62 -22.56 19.51
N ARG A 569 4.15 -21.57 20.25
CA ARG A 569 3.99 -21.66 21.71
C ARG A 569 3.00 -22.77 22.12
N LEU A 570 1.86 -22.89 21.41
CA LEU A 570 0.89 -23.96 21.62
C LEU A 570 1.44 -25.34 21.24
N GLY A 571 2.22 -25.44 20.16
CA GLY A 571 2.85 -26.69 19.73
C GLY A 571 3.89 -27.22 20.70
N THR A 572 4.63 -26.34 21.38
CA THR A 572 5.59 -26.71 22.43
C THR A 572 4.90 -27.16 23.73
N ASP A 573 3.74 -26.60 24.08
CA ASP A 573 2.95 -26.99 25.24
C ASP A 573 2.21 -28.32 25.03
N TRP A 574 1.89 -28.72 23.79
CA TRP A 574 1.26 -30.00 23.46
C TRP A 574 2.21 -31.21 23.55
N ASN A 575 3.51 -30.97 23.45
CA ASN A 575 4.55 -32.01 23.51
C ASN A 575 5.14 -32.21 24.93
N ARG A 576 4.61 -31.56 25.96
CA ARG A 576 4.92 -31.74 27.38
C ARG A 576 3.70 -32.27 28.15
#